data_072b3fd75c27dfe16c0a5ee84012bd7e
#
_entry.id   072b3fd75c27dfe16c0a5ee84012bd7e
#
_cell.length_a   1.000
_cell.length_b   1.000
_cell.length_c   1.000
_cell.angle_alpha   90.00
_cell.angle_beta   90.00
_cell.angle_gamma   90.00
#
_symmetry.space_group_name_H-M   'P 1'
#
loop_
_entity.id
_entity.type
_entity.pdbx_description
1 polymer ?
#
loop_
_entity_poly.entity_id
_entity_poly.type
_entity_poly.pdbx_seq_one_letter_code
_entity_poly.pdbx_strand_id
1 'polypeptide(L)'
;MKSQPRPRSLFRIIFGRTTFVILGLLLQIAFFFSIFRWLGNYIHFVYAVYVLISASIVIAILNRPMDSSFKMAWIIPVLVIPVFGVILYVFVQIQFQTRALAKRVSQSIEKTKPYLIQDENVHRQLRLASVRSSRLVDYMNHIAGFPVYENTAAKFFPLGEDMFEQLMKELKAAKHFIFMEYFIIDRGYMWDSILEILRQKAAEGVEVRVMYDGMCCLMLLPYHYPQKLEKMGIRCQMFSPIKPVLSTHQNYRDHRKITVIDGHTAFTGGVNLADEYINRKERFGHWKDTAIMVKGDAVKSFTMMFLQMWDAASSKSKNEEDYGRYLVPVDYKLPEGYTGDGFVMPYADSPLDHEQVGEQVYLDILNQVKSYVHIITPYLILDDGMKNAMAYAAKRGIDVKIIMPHIPDKKYAYLLARTYYPELIASGVKIYEYEPGFTHAKIFVSDDEKAAVGSINLDFRSLYLHFECGTYLYRNCAVADVENDFEKTLKKCIPVTLSDCAHYNWFGTKAGKFLRLIAPLM
;
A
#
# COMPACT_ATOMS: atom_id res chain seq x y z
N MET A 1 -9.75 -5.24 33.84
CA MET A 1 -10.87 -6.17 33.53
C MET A 1 -10.56 -6.85 32.20
N LYS A 2 -10.25 -8.15 32.21
CA LYS A 2 -10.01 -8.93 30.99
C LYS A 2 -11.33 -9.06 30.22
N SER A 3 -11.43 -8.48 29.02
CA SER A 3 -12.57 -8.65 28.14
C SER A 3 -12.60 -10.11 27.63
N GLN A 4 -13.64 -10.84 27.98
CA GLN A 4 -13.88 -12.18 27.42
C GLN A 4 -14.11 -12.07 25.90
N PRO A 5 -13.56 -12.97 25.07
CA PRO A 5 -13.81 -12.99 23.65
C PRO A 5 -15.29 -13.33 23.40
N ARG A 6 -16.01 -12.45 22.70
CA ARG A 6 -17.39 -12.69 22.26
C ARG A 6 -17.43 -13.93 21.35
N PRO A 7 -18.41 -14.83 21.52
CA PRO A 7 -18.54 -16.02 20.68
C PRO A 7 -18.71 -15.62 19.21
N ARG A 8 -17.88 -16.18 18.35
CA ARG A 8 -17.98 -16.01 16.88
C ARG A 8 -19.35 -16.56 16.45
N SER A 9 -20.15 -15.76 15.74
CA SER A 9 -21.46 -16.21 15.23
C SER A 9 -21.26 -17.45 14.36
N LEU A 10 -22.04 -18.51 14.57
CA LEU A 10 -22.05 -19.75 13.78
C LEU A 10 -22.09 -19.48 12.26
N PHE A 11 -22.79 -18.45 11.84
CA PHE A 11 -22.86 -18.00 10.43
C PHE A 11 -21.49 -17.58 9.86
N ARG A 12 -20.61 -16.95 10.66
CA ARG A 12 -19.24 -16.61 10.26
C ARG A 12 -18.33 -17.83 10.13
N ILE A 13 -18.60 -18.86 10.87
CA ILE A 13 -17.84 -20.12 10.80
C ILE A 13 -18.29 -20.89 9.55
N ILE A 14 -19.59 -21.03 9.32
CA ILE A 14 -20.17 -21.83 8.21
C ILE A 14 -19.87 -21.20 6.84
N PHE A 15 -19.86 -19.87 6.71
CA PHE A 15 -19.59 -19.16 5.46
C PHE A 15 -18.19 -18.51 5.41
N GLY A 16 -17.28 -18.95 6.27
CA GLY A 16 -15.89 -18.49 6.31
C GLY A 16 -15.02 -19.15 5.22
N ARG A 17 -13.92 -18.47 4.84
CA ARG A 17 -12.88 -19.01 3.93
C ARG A 17 -12.39 -20.39 4.40
N THR A 18 -12.25 -20.59 5.70
CA THR A 18 -11.81 -21.84 6.32
C THR A 18 -12.76 -22.98 6.02
N THR A 19 -14.07 -22.76 6.09
CA THR A 19 -15.09 -23.77 5.81
C THR A 19 -15.08 -24.17 4.32
N PHE A 20 -14.89 -23.20 3.42
CA PHE A 20 -14.75 -23.48 2.00
C PHE A 20 -13.52 -24.34 1.69
N VAL A 21 -12.37 -24.00 2.31
CA VAL A 21 -11.13 -24.80 2.17
C VAL A 21 -11.36 -26.21 2.72
N ILE A 22 -11.97 -26.35 3.90
CA ILE A 22 -12.28 -27.66 4.49
C ILE A 22 -13.24 -28.45 3.59
N LEU A 23 -14.30 -27.79 3.07
CA LEU A 23 -15.24 -28.43 2.16
C LEU A 23 -14.58 -28.89 0.86
N GLY A 24 -13.68 -28.07 0.29
CA GLY A 24 -12.89 -28.42 -0.88
C GLY A 24 -11.96 -29.61 -0.64
N LEU A 25 -11.31 -29.67 0.51
CA LEU A 25 -10.49 -30.81 0.91
C LEU A 25 -11.32 -32.07 1.12
N LEU A 26 -12.49 -31.95 1.76
CA LEU A 26 -13.41 -33.07 1.94
C LEU A 26 -13.95 -33.58 0.61
N LEU A 27 -14.30 -32.69 -0.32
CA LEU A 27 -14.69 -33.04 -1.68
C LEU A 27 -13.56 -33.75 -2.43
N GLN A 28 -12.32 -33.30 -2.27
CA GLN A 28 -11.16 -33.95 -2.85
C GLN A 28 -10.97 -35.37 -2.27
N ILE A 29 -11.05 -35.53 -0.96
CA ILE A 29 -10.96 -36.84 -0.29
C ILE A 29 -12.09 -37.75 -0.77
N ALA A 30 -13.33 -37.23 -0.83
CA ALA A 30 -14.48 -37.98 -1.34
C ALA A 30 -14.31 -38.37 -2.82
N PHE A 31 -13.74 -37.49 -3.64
CA PHE A 31 -13.42 -37.77 -5.05
C PHE A 31 -12.40 -38.91 -5.19
N PHE A 32 -11.30 -38.87 -4.43
CA PHE A 32 -10.31 -39.96 -4.43
C PHE A 32 -10.92 -41.26 -3.91
N PHE A 33 -11.72 -41.22 -2.84
CA PHE A 33 -12.41 -42.40 -2.34
C PHE A 33 -13.40 -42.96 -3.35
N SER A 34 -14.13 -42.09 -4.06
CA SER A 34 -15.08 -42.49 -5.11
C SER A 34 -14.36 -43.09 -6.31
N ILE A 35 -13.20 -42.57 -6.72
CA ILE A 35 -12.37 -43.17 -7.78
C ILE A 35 -11.98 -44.60 -7.39
N PHE A 36 -11.49 -44.78 -6.17
CA PHE A 36 -11.09 -46.11 -5.70
C PHE A 36 -12.25 -47.09 -5.61
N ARG A 37 -13.43 -46.63 -5.21
CA ARG A 37 -14.57 -47.50 -4.88
C ARG A 37 -15.52 -47.75 -6.05
N TRP A 38 -15.71 -46.76 -6.93
CA TRP A 38 -16.82 -46.77 -7.90
C TRP A 38 -16.36 -46.69 -9.38
N LEU A 39 -15.16 -46.21 -9.66
CA LEU A 39 -14.65 -45.92 -10.99
C LEU A 39 -13.46 -46.79 -11.40
N GLY A 40 -13.23 -47.93 -10.76
CA GLY A 40 -12.06 -48.77 -11.01
C GLY A 40 -11.79 -49.04 -12.50
N ASN A 41 -12.84 -49.27 -13.27
CA ASN A 41 -12.73 -49.52 -14.74
C ASN A 41 -12.58 -48.21 -15.57
N TYR A 42 -12.90 -47.03 -15.01
CA TYR A 42 -12.87 -45.75 -15.72
C TYR A 42 -11.78 -44.81 -15.20
N ILE A 43 -10.96 -45.24 -14.23
CA ILE A 43 -9.97 -44.40 -13.57
C ILE A 43 -9.01 -43.73 -14.56
N HIS A 44 -8.60 -44.44 -15.60
CA HIS A 44 -7.73 -43.90 -16.65
C HIS A 44 -8.38 -42.76 -17.43
N PHE A 45 -9.68 -42.91 -17.75
CA PHE A 45 -10.42 -41.85 -18.44
C PHE A 45 -10.62 -40.62 -17.58
N VAL A 46 -11.01 -40.78 -16.33
CA VAL A 46 -11.17 -39.67 -15.34
C VAL A 46 -9.85 -38.96 -15.15
N TYR A 47 -8.76 -39.72 -15.03
CA TYR A 47 -7.41 -39.14 -14.90
C TYR A 47 -7.00 -38.38 -16.17
N ALA A 48 -7.26 -38.91 -17.35
CA ALA A 48 -6.96 -38.24 -18.62
C ALA A 48 -7.73 -36.90 -18.75
N VAL A 49 -9.03 -36.89 -18.43
CA VAL A 49 -9.84 -35.66 -18.42
C VAL A 49 -9.29 -34.63 -17.42
N TYR A 50 -8.93 -35.06 -16.22
CA TYR A 50 -8.31 -34.20 -15.22
C TYR A 50 -6.99 -33.59 -15.73
N VAL A 51 -6.12 -34.39 -16.32
CA VAL A 51 -4.84 -33.93 -16.89
C VAL A 51 -5.07 -32.89 -17.99
N LEU A 52 -6.04 -33.13 -18.88
CA LEU A 52 -6.39 -32.17 -19.94
C LEU A 52 -6.90 -30.83 -19.37
N ILE A 53 -7.77 -30.86 -18.37
CA ILE A 53 -8.30 -29.65 -17.72
C ILE A 53 -7.15 -28.90 -17.03
N SER A 54 -6.32 -29.61 -16.26
CA SER A 54 -5.19 -29.00 -15.55
C SER A 54 -4.17 -28.40 -16.53
N ALA A 55 -3.83 -29.10 -17.60
CA ALA A 55 -2.95 -28.60 -18.65
C ALA A 55 -3.53 -27.34 -19.32
N SER A 56 -4.82 -27.35 -19.65
CA SER A 56 -5.50 -26.20 -20.24
C SER A 56 -5.46 -24.98 -19.31
N ILE A 57 -5.68 -25.17 -18.00
CA ILE A 57 -5.62 -24.10 -17.00
C ILE A 57 -4.19 -23.60 -16.84
N VAL A 58 -3.19 -24.48 -16.79
CA VAL A 58 -1.77 -24.10 -16.70
C VAL A 58 -1.37 -23.26 -17.91
N ILE A 59 -1.74 -23.70 -19.13
CA ILE A 59 -1.49 -22.94 -20.36
C ILE A 59 -2.18 -21.56 -20.28
N ALA A 60 -3.41 -21.50 -19.80
CA ALA A 60 -4.12 -20.25 -19.63
C ALA A 60 -3.45 -19.31 -18.61
N ILE A 61 -2.92 -19.85 -17.49
CA ILE A 61 -2.17 -19.07 -16.50
C ILE A 61 -0.87 -18.54 -17.12
N LEU A 62 -0.11 -19.37 -17.83
CA LEU A 62 1.17 -18.98 -18.43
C LEU A 62 1.01 -17.81 -19.43
N ASN A 63 -0.10 -17.79 -20.17
CA ASN A 63 -0.38 -16.76 -21.17
C ASN A 63 -1.02 -15.47 -20.60
N ARG A 64 -1.27 -15.39 -19.28
CA ARG A 64 -1.81 -14.17 -18.68
C ARG A 64 -0.71 -13.13 -18.48
N PRO A 65 -1.01 -11.82 -18.70
CA PRO A 65 -0.12 -10.73 -18.36
C PRO A 65 -0.15 -10.52 -16.83
N MET A 66 0.70 -11.25 -16.10
CA MET A 66 0.88 -11.12 -14.65
C MET A 66 2.29 -11.53 -14.28
N ASP A 67 2.77 -11.07 -13.12
CA ASP A 67 4.08 -11.43 -12.62
C ASP A 67 4.27 -12.94 -12.48
N SER A 68 5.49 -13.42 -12.69
CA SER A 68 5.86 -14.85 -12.69
C SER A 68 5.61 -15.51 -11.33
N SER A 69 5.78 -14.77 -10.24
CA SER A 69 5.54 -15.28 -8.89
C SER A 69 4.07 -15.63 -8.66
N PHE A 70 3.14 -14.80 -9.16
CA PHE A 70 1.71 -15.12 -9.13
C PHE A 70 1.36 -16.31 -10.01
N LYS A 71 1.97 -16.44 -11.21
CA LYS A 71 1.78 -17.62 -12.07
C LYS A 71 2.17 -18.90 -11.34
N MET A 72 3.35 -18.92 -10.75
CA MET A 72 3.85 -20.08 -9.99
C MET A 72 2.99 -20.39 -8.78
N ALA A 73 2.56 -19.37 -8.03
CA ALA A 73 1.69 -19.54 -6.86
C ALA A 73 0.33 -20.17 -7.20
N TRP A 74 -0.15 -20.04 -8.44
CA TRP A 74 -1.37 -20.70 -8.94
C TRP A 74 -1.11 -22.05 -9.62
N ILE A 75 -0.02 -22.18 -10.37
CA ILE A 75 0.32 -23.42 -11.07
C ILE A 75 0.58 -24.57 -10.08
N ILE A 76 1.31 -24.28 -8.99
CA ILE A 76 1.64 -25.29 -7.97
C ILE A 76 0.38 -25.92 -7.35
N PRO A 77 -0.61 -25.21 -6.81
CA PRO A 77 -1.84 -25.79 -6.30
C PRO A 77 -2.64 -26.57 -7.36
N VAL A 78 -2.70 -26.08 -8.61
CA VAL A 78 -3.42 -26.75 -9.69
C VAL A 78 -2.80 -28.11 -10.02
N LEU A 79 -1.46 -28.23 -9.95
CA LEU A 79 -0.76 -29.48 -10.27
C LEU A 79 -0.65 -30.43 -9.07
N VAL A 80 -0.39 -29.89 -7.86
CA VAL A 80 -0.09 -30.69 -6.65
C VAL A 80 -1.37 -31.15 -5.94
N ILE A 81 -2.44 -30.35 -5.99
CA ILE A 81 -3.70 -30.65 -5.31
C ILE A 81 -4.80 -30.83 -6.34
N PRO A 82 -4.94 -32.04 -6.93
CA PRO A 82 -5.90 -32.31 -7.99
C PRO A 82 -7.32 -31.93 -7.57
N VAL A 83 -8.16 -31.53 -8.53
CA VAL A 83 -9.56 -31.11 -8.36
C VAL A 83 -9.70 -29.85 -7.50
N PHE A 84 -9.20 -29.86 -6.26
CA PHE A 84 -9.29 -28.70 -5.35
C PHE A 84 -8.55 -27.48 -5.91
N GLY A 85 -7.32 -27.64 -6.41
CA GLY A 85 -6.52 -26.55 -6.99
C GLY A 85 -7.21 -25.93 -8.20
N VAL A 86 -7.81 -26.76 -9.06
CA VAL A 86 -8.60 -26.31 -10.22
C VAL A 86 -9.83 -25.52 -9.76
N ILE A 87 -10.62 -26.10 -8.84
CA ILE A 87 -11.84 -25.46 -8.31
C ILE A 87 -11.48 -24.13 -7.62
N LEU A 88 -10.42 -24.12 -6.80
CA LEU A 88 -9.97 -22.92 -6.12
C LEU A 88 -9.55 -21.84 -7.11
N TYR A 89 -8.77 -22.20 -8.15
CA TYR A 89 -8.35 -21.28 -9.19
C TYR A 89 -9.54 -20.67 -9.93
N VAL A 90 -10.46 -21.51 -10.42
CA VAL A 90 -11.67 -21.06 -11.14
C VAL A 90 -12.52 -20.15 -10.25
N PHE A 91 -12.73 -20.53 -8.99
CA PHE A 91 -13.49 -19.75 -8.01
C PHE A 91 -12.87 -18.37 -7.77
N VAL A 92 -11.53 -18.32 -7.60
CA VAL A 92 -10.80 -17.07 -7.42
C VAL A 92 -10.88 -16.18 -8.66
N GLN A 93 -10.97 -16.76 -9.85
CA GLN A 93 -11.07 -16.02 -11.12
C GLN A 93 -12.47 -15.47 -11.43
N ILE A 94 -13.53 -15.95 -10.75
CA ILE A 94 -14.87 -15.38 -10.87
C ILE A 94 -14.95 -14.07 -10.09
N GLN A 95 -14.61 -12.93 -10.74
CA GLN A 95 -14.38 -11.63 -10.10
C GLN A 95 -15.43 -10.57 -10.47
N PHE A 96 -16.73 -10.88 -10.43
CA PHE A 96 -17.77 -9.91 -10.81
C PHE A 96 -17.72 -8.61 -9.99
N GLN A 97 -17.45 -8.70 -8.69
CA GLN A 97 -17.39 -7.52 -7.82
C GLN A 97 -16.14 -6.66 -8.11
N THR A 98 -15.02 -7.29 -8.44
CA THR A 98 -13.78 -6.60 -8.83
C THR A 98 -14.00 -5.82 -10.12
N ARG A 99 -14.64 -6.41 -11.13
CA ARG A 99 -14.95 -5.73 -12.40
C ARG A 99 -15.85 -4.51 -12.20
N ALA A 100 -16.83 -4.62 -11.30
CA ALA A 100 -17.71 -3.48 -10.97
C ALA A 100 -16.95 -2.35 -10.24
N LEU A 101 -16.00 -2.69 -9.35
CA LEU A 101 -15.14 -1.71 -8.71
C LEU A 101 -14.18 -1.08 -9.73
N ALA A 102 -13.50 -1.88 -10.55
CA ALA A 102 -12.60 -1.40 -11.59
C ALA A 102 -13.29 -0.40 -12.53
N LYS A 103 -14.52 -0.72 -12.97
CA LYS A 103 -15.31 0.18 -13.80
C LYS A 103 -15.60 1.53 -13.09
N ARG A 104 -15.95 1.50 -11.80
CA ARG A 104 -16.23 2.74 -11.04
C ARG A 104 -14.97 3.56 -10.83
N VAL A 105 -13.85 2.93 -10.49
CA VAL A 105 -12.55 3.61 -10.35
C VAL A 105 -12.14 4.24 -11.68
N SER A 106 -12.18 3.49 -12.78
CA SER A 106 -11.86 4.02 -14.12
C SER A 106 -12.75 5.21 -14.50
N GLN A 107 -14.06 5.14 -14.22
CA GLN A 107 -14.98 6.26 -14.48
C GLN A 107 -14.64 7.50 -13.62
N SER A 108 -14.22 7.32 -12.36
CA SER A 108 -13.81 8.42 -11.49
C SER A 108 -12.49 9.03 -11.94
N ILE A 109 -11.54 8.22 -12.42
CA ILE A 109 -10.28 8.69 -13.01
C ILE A 109 -10.56 9.56 -14.24
N GLU A 110 -11.39 9.10 -15.16
CA GLU A 110 -11.76 9.89 -16.35
C GLU A 110 -12.42 11.24 -16.02
N LYS A 111 -13.25 11.29 -14.98
CA LYS A 111 -13.88 12.54 -14.50
C LYS A 111 -12.86 13.52 -13.91
N THR A 112 -11.82 13.04 -13.27
CA THR A 112 -10.79 13.89 -12.64
C THR A 112 -9.64 14.26 -13.57
N LYS A 113 -9.47 13.55 -14.67
CA LYS A 113 -8.40 13.79 -15.67
C LYS A 113 -8.31 15.24 -16.16
N PRO A 114 -9.42 15.97 -16.43
CA PRO A 114 -9.35 17.36 -16.85
C PRO A 114 -8.74 18.32 -15.82
N TYR A 115 -8.65 17.90 -14.56
CA TYR A 115 -8.07 18.69 -13.47
C TYR A 115 -6.60 18.37 -13.19
N LEU A 116 -6.06 17.28 -13.78
CA LEU A 116 -4.68 16.81 -13.61
C LEU A 116 -3.85 17.01 -14.88
N ILE A 117 -3.94 18.20 -15.45
CA ILE A 117 -3.19 18.56 -16.67
C ILE A 117 -1.75 18.93 -16.27
N GLN A 118 -0.78 18.38 -16.98
CA GLN A 118 0.64 18.72 -16.84
C GLN A 118 0.89 20.14 -17.33
N ASP A 119 1.55 20.95 -16.52
CA ASP A 119 2.11 22.23 -16.96
C ASP A 119 3.39 21.96 -17.78
N GLU A 120 3.34 22.33 -19.06
CA GLU A 120 4.44 22.11 -20.00
C GLU A 120 5.70 22.92 -19.65
N ASN A 121 5.56 24.07 -18.95
CA ASN A 121 6.72 24.84 -18.49
C ASN A 121 7.44 24.10 -17.36
N VAL A 122 6.69 23.59 -16.38
CA VAL A 122 7.23 22.79 -15.27
C VAL A 122 7.91 21.53 -15.81
N HIS A 123 7.26 20.83 -16.74
CA HIS A 123 7.85 19.65 -17.38
C HIS A 123 9.15 19.97 -18.13
N ARG A 124 9.17 21.07 -18.89
CA ARG A 124 10.37 21.53 -19.60
C ARG A 124 11.50 21.89 -18.62
N GLN A 125 11.21 22.57 -17.52
CA GLN A 125 12.20 22.90 -16.50
C GLN A 125 12.80 21.63 -15.86
N LEU A 126 11.94 20.65 -15.50
CA LEU A 126 12.43 19.36 -15.03
C LEU A 126 13.32 18.67 -16.07
N ARG A 127 12.95 18.69 -17.35
CA ARG A 127 13.75 18.09 -18.43
C ARG A 127 15.10 18.76 -18.58
N LEU A 128 15.19 20.07 -18.40
CA LEU A 128 16.47 20.79 -18.38
C LEU A 128 17.31 20.44 -17.16
N ALA A 129 16.67 20.23 -15.99
CA ALA A 129 17.35 19.81 -14.77
C ALA A 129 17.80 18.35 -14.82
N SER A 130 16.97 17.45 -15.37
CA SER A 130 17.23 16.01 -15.50
C SER A 130 16.37 15.37 -16.58
N VAL A 131 16.97 14.99 -17.68
CA VAL A 131 16.29 14.20 -18.72
C VAL A 131 15.80 12.86 -18.18
N ARG A 132 16.54 12.24 -17.28
CA ARG A 132 16.16 10.94 -16.70
C ARG A 132 14.92 11.07 -15.81
N SER A 133 14.90 12.05 -14.90
CA SER A 133 13.72 12.28 -14.03
C SER A 133 12.50 12.71 -14.83
N SER A 134 12.68 13.48 -15.94
CA SER A 134 11.56 13.82 -16.82
C SER A 134 10.95 12.60 -17.52
N ARG A 135 11.73 11.55 -17.78
CA ARG A 135 11.19 10.30 -18.37
C ARG A 135 10.31 9.51 -17.38
N LEU A 136 10.67 9.51 -16.10
CA LEU A 136 9.78 8.99 -15.08
C LEU A 136 8.46 9.77 -15.04
N VAL A 137 8.54 11.12 -15.11
CA VAL A 137 7.34 11.97 -15.15
C VAL A 137 6.51 11.72 -16.41
N ASP A 138 7.15 11.54 -17.58
CA ASP A 138 6.44 11.15 -18.80
C ASP A 138 5.62 9.87 -18.60
N TYR A 139 6.23 8.82 -18.01
CA TYR A 139 5.56 7.57 -17.68
C TYR A 139 4.37 7.82 -16.71
N MET A 140 4.63 8.52 -15.61
CA MET A 140 3.60 8.72 -14.57
C MET A 140 2.45 9.59 -15.06
N ASN A 141 2.72 10.57 -15.93
CA ASN A 141 1.68 11.41 -16.50
C ASN A 141 0.83 10.64 -17.54
N HIS A 142 1.49 9.90 -18.46
CA HIS A 142 0.78 9.19 -19.52
C HIS A 142 0.01 7.96 -18.99
N ILE A 143 0.59 7.23 -18.05
CA ILE A 143 0.02 5.97 -17.56
C ILE A 143 -0.86 6.20 -16.32
N ALA A 144 -0.33 6.87 -15.31
CA ALA A 144 -1.02 7.06 -14.04
C ALA A 144 -1.82 8.38 -13.96
N GLY A 145 -1.64 9.30 -14.90
CA GLY A 145 -2.38 10.56 -14.98
C GLY A 145 -1.95 11.59 -13.93
N PHE A 146 -0.75 11.47 -13.32
CA PHE A 146 -0.27 12.39 -12.30
C PHE A 146 0.81 13.34 -12.86
N PRO A 147 0.60 14.66 -12.76
CA PRO A 147 1.57 15.66 -13.19
C PRO A 147 2.64 15.93 -12.12
N VAL A 148 3.76 16.52 -12.56
CA VAL A 148 4.78 17.09 -11.68
C VAL A 148 4.51 18.58 -11.46
N TYR A 149 4.87 19.05 -10.26
CA TYR A 149 4.66 20.42 -9.83
C TYR A 149 5.95 21.07 -9.34
N GLU A 150 6.06 22.37 -9.57
CA GLU A 150 6.89 23.32 -8.82
C GLU A 150 6.05 23.97 -7.72
N ASN A 151 6.21 25.19 -7.35
CA ASN A 151 5.39 25.97 -6.40
C ASN A 151 4.75 25.11 -5.28
N THR A 152 5.53 24.18 -4.73
CA THR A 152 5.08 23.25 -3.71
C THR A 152 6.16 23.07 -2.66
N ALA A 153 5.86 23.46 -1.44
CA ALA A 153 6.71 23.17 -0.29
C ALA A 153 6.44 21.77 0.24
N ALA A 154 7.49 21.05 0.61
CA ALA A 154 7.39 19.76 1.26
C ALA A 154 8.05 19.81 2.66
N LYS A 155 7.41 19.22 3.66
CA LYS A 155 7.94 19.07 5.01
C LYS A 155 7.88 17.61 5.43
N PHE A 156 9.03 17.03 5.67
CA PHE A 156 9.15 15.66 6.13
C PHE A 156 8.98 15.57 7.66
N PHE A 157 8.37 14.50 8.13
CA PHE A 157 8.22 14.18 9.56
C PHE A 157 8.86 12.84 9.85
N PRO A 158 9.91 12.80 10.66
CA PRO A 158 10.61 11.57 11.02
C PRO A 158 9.82 10.64 11.94
N LEU A 159 8.81 11.17 12.64
CA LEU A 159 7.97 10.44 13.59
C LEU A 159 6.49 10.78 13.40
N GLY A 160 5.63 9.84 13.78
CA GLY A 160 4.19 10.04 13.75
C GLY A 160 3.70 11.11 14.72
N GLU A 161 4.38 11.29 15.85
CA GLU A 161 4.12 12.35 16.82
C GLU A 161 4.27 13.74 16.21
N ASP A 162 5.37 13.94 15.48
CA ASP A 162 5.67 15.24 14.84
C ASP A 162 4.63 15.57 13.76
N MET A 163 4.24 14.53 12.97
CA MET A 163 3.17 14.67 11.99
C MET A 163 1.84 14.98 12.67
N PHE A 164 1.49 14.28 13.74
CA PHE A 164 0.23 14.48 14.45
C PHE A 164 0.12 15.89 15.03
N GLU A 165 1.19 16.42 15.61
CA GLU A 165 1.20 17.80 16.13
C GLU A 165 0.93 18.83 15.01
N GLN A 166 1.59 18.68 13.86
CA GLN A 166 1.37 19.58 12.72
C GLN A 166 -0.04 19.39 12.13
N LEU A 167 -0.51 18.15 12.01
CA LEU A 167 -1.86 17.86 11.51
C LEU A 167 -2.93 18.54 12.36
N MET A 168 -2.82 18.50 13.68
CA MET A 168 -3.75 19.17 14.59
C MET A 168 -3.79 20.70 14.39
N LYS A 169 -2.64 21.32 14.06
CA LYS A 169 -2.56 22.76 13.73
C LYS A 169 -3.29 23.06 12.43
N GLU A 170 -3.02 22.27 11.38
CA GLU A 170 -3.62 22.49 10.06
C GLU A 170 -5.15 22.23 10.06
N LEU A 171 -5.61 21.18 10.75
CA LEU A 171 -7.05 20.90 10.89
C LEU A 171 -7.80 22.05 11.58
N LYS A 172 -7.22 22.64 12.62
CA LYS A 172 -7.81 23.81 13.31
C LYS A 172 -7.88 25.05 12.40
N ALA A 173 -6.94 25.19 11.48
CA ALA A 173 -6.86 26.31 10.55
C ALA A 173 -7.81 26.18 9.34
N ALA A 174 -8.39 25.00 9.10
CA ALA A 174 -9.28 24.71 7.97
C ALA A 174 -10.47 25.65 7.90
N LYS A 175 -10.82 26.12 6.68
CA LYS A 175 -11.90 27.09 6.43
C LYS A 175 -12.98 26.58 5.46
N HIS A 176 -12.65 25.69 4.53
CA HIS A 176 -13.54 25.29 3.44
C HIS A 176 -13.85 23.81 3.49
N PHE A 177 -12.83 22.93 3.50
CA PHE A 177 -13.05 21.50 3.56
C PHE A 177 -11.87 20.73 4.16
N ILE A 178 -12.19 19.55 4.70
CA ILE A 178 -11.24 18.56 5.20
C ILE A 178 -11.62 17.19 4.63
N PHE A 179 -10.71 16.56 3.90
CA PHE A 179 -10.85 15.20 3.39
C PHE A 179 -9.82 14.29 4.04
N MET A 180 -10.26 13.15 4.59
CA MET A 180 -9.40 12.17 5.25
C MET A 180 -9.68 10.77 4.73
N GLU A 181 -8.64 10.07 4.29
CA GLU A 181 -8.67 8.70 3.78
C GLU A 181 -7.59 7.89 4.49
N TYR A 182 -8.00 6.86 5.26
CA TYR A 182 -7.07 6.09 6.07
C TYR A 182 -7.38 4.60 6.07
N PHE A 183 -6.33 3.78 6.03
CA PHE A 183 -6.45 2.33 6.10
C PHE A 183 -6.90 1.84 7.48
N ILE A 184 -6.35 2.43 8.55
CA ILE A 184 -6.70 2.12 9.94
C ILE A 184 -7.13 3.39 10.66
N ILE A 185 -8.29 3.31 11.30
CA ILE A 185 -8.74 4.25 12.33
C ILE A 185 -9.07 3.43 13.57
N ASP A 186 -8.40 3.69 14.68
CA ASP A 186 -8.68 3.08 15.98
C ASP A 186 -9.03 4.16 17.02
N ARG A 187 -9.96 3.85 17.89
CA ARG A 187 -10.35 4.75 18.98
C ARG A 187 -9.23 4.86 20.00
N GLY A 188 -8.92 6.07 20.37
CA GLY A 188 -7.86 6.41 21.30
C GLY A 188 -7.58 7.91 21.26
N TYR A 189 -6.51 8.33 21.90
CA TYR A 189 -6.15 9.74 22.01
C TYR A 189 -6.00 10.42 20.64
N MET A 190 -5.27 9.79 19.72
CA MET A 190 -5.01 10.37 18.40
C MET A 190 -6.30 10.64 17.65
N TRP A 191 -7.11 9.59 17.44
CA TRP A 191 -8.34 9.72 16.66
C TRP A 191 -9.41 10.56 17.38
N ASP A 192 -9.61 10.36 18.68
CA ASP A 192 -10.64 11.07 19.42
C ASP A 192 -10.33 12.59 19.48
N SER A 193 -9.03 12.98 19.52
CA SER A 193 -8.60 14.39 19.43
C SER A 193 -8.84 15.00 18.04
N ILE A 194 -8.54 14.25 16.97
CA ILE A 194 -8.85 14.65 15.59
C ILE A 194 -10.36 14.79 15.42
N LEU A 195 -11.13 13.80 15.84
CA LEU A 195 -12.59 13.78 15.70
C LEU A 195 -13.26 14.98 16.36
N GLU A 196 -12.75 15.41 17.51
CA GLU A 196 -13.28 16.60 18.20
C GLU A 196 -13.10 17.87 17.33
N ILE A 197 -11.93 18.03 16.69
CA ILE A 197 -11.71 19.16 15.78
C ILE A 197 -12.62 19.04 14.55
N LEU A 198 -12.71 17.84 13.95
CA LEU A 198 -13.59 17.62 12.79
C LEU A 198 -15.04 17.96 13.10
N ARG A 199 -15.53 17.61 14.31
CA ARG A 199 -16.88 17.94 14.78
C ARG A 199 -17.09 19.45 14.91
N GLN A 200 -16.10 20.17 15.48
CA GLN A 200 -16.14 21.63 15.61
C GLN A 200 -16.14 22.28 14.23
N LYS A 201 -15.26 21.86 13.32
CA LYS A 201 -15.18 22.37 11.95
C LYS A 201 -16.45 22.13 11.14
N ALA A 202 -17.05 20.95 11.26
CA ALA A 202 -18.34 20.66 10.63
C ALA A 202 -19.46 21.58 11.17
N ALA A 203 -19.45 21.88 12.48
CA ALA A 203 -20.42 22.85 13.07
C ALA A 203 -20.15 24.29 12.62
N GLU A 204 -18.91 24.66 12.26
CA GLU A 204 -18.52 25.93 11.64
C GLU A 204 -18.90 26.03 10.16
N GLY A 205 -19.43 24.94 9.53
CA GLY A 205 -19.81 24.89 8.13
C GLY A 205 -18.71 24.40 7.19
N VAL A 206 -17.55 23.95 7.71
CA VAL A 206 -16.50 23.30 6.90
C VAL A 206 -16.99 21.93 6.42
N GLU A 207 -16.81 21.63 5.13
CA GLU A 207 -17.16 20.32 4.58
C GLU A 207 -16.16 19.26 5.03
N VAL A 208 -16.60 18.28 5.82
CA VAL A 208 -15.74 17.21 6.33
C VAL A 208 -16.16 15.87 5.72
N ARG A 209 -15.18 15.18 5.09
CA ARG A 209 -15.34 13.81 4.58
C ARG A 209 -14.28 12.89 5.17
N VAL A 210 -14.72 11.73 5.66
CA VAL A 210 -13.83 10.69 6.20
C VAL A 210 -14.11 9.38 5.47
N MET A 211 -13.06 8.76 4.94
CA MET A 211 -13.12 7.42 4.34
C MET A 211 -12.12 6.50 5.05
N TYR A 212 -12.51 5.25 5.27
CA TYR A 212 -11.63 4.25 5.85
C TYR A 212 -11.86 2.85 5.27
N ASP A 213 -10.84 1.98 5.35
CA ASP A 213 -10.97 0.60 4.89
C ASP A 213 -11.91 -0.21 5.80
N GLY A 214 -12.97 -0.74 5.22
CA GLY A 214 -14.02 -1.44 5.96
C GLY A 214 -13.61 -2.80 6.54
N MET A 215 -12.50 -3.40 6.07
CA MET A 215 -11.98 -4.66 6.60
C MET A 215 -11.04 -4.40 7.78
N CYS A 216 -10.13 -3.46 7.65
CA CYS A 216 -9.10 -3.21 8.65
C CYS A 216 -9.67 -2.54 9.90
N CYS A 217 -10.71 -1.74 9.74
CA CYS A 217 -11.41 -1.12 10.86
C CYS A 217 -12.56 -1.96 11.44
N LEU A 218 -12.84 -3.14 10.89
CA LEU A 218 -14.00 -3.97 11.30
C LEU A 218 -14.04 -4.31 12.79
N MET A 219 -12.88 -4.54 13.41
CA MET A 219 -12.76 -4.88 14.83
C MET A 219 -12.45 -3.67 15.71
N LEU A 220 -12.08 -2.54 15.09
CA LEU A 220 -11.62 -1.32 15.76
C LEU A 220 -12.76 -0.32 15.93
N LEU A 221 -13.64 -0.22 14.93
CA LEU A 221 -14.77 0.71 14.93
C LEU A 221 -16.12 -0.04 15.02
N PRO A 222 -17.15 0.55 15.64
CA PRO A 222 -18.51 0.01 15.61
C PRO A 222 -19.06 -0.11 14.19
N TYR A 223 -19.89 -1.10 13.91
CA TYR A 223 -20.46 -1.33 12.57
C TYR A 223 -21.24 -0.11 12.01
N HIS A 224 -21.93 0.64 12.86
CA HIS A 224 -22.69 1.85 12.49
C HIS A 224 -21.86 3.14 12.67
N TYR A 225 -20.52 3.04 12.58
CA TYR A 225 -19.65 4.20 12.80
C TYR A 225 -19.87 5.33 11.78
N PRO A 226 -20.09 5.07 10.46
CA PRO A 226 -20.42 6.13 9.52
C PRO A 226 -21.65 6.93 9.93
N GLN A 227 -22.73 6.27 10.34
CA GLN A 227 -23.96 6.94 10.79
C GLN A 227 -23.73 7.78 12.07
N LYS A 228 -22.76 7.36 12.92
CA LYS A 228 -22.37 8.16 14.07
C LYS A 228 -21.67 9.46 13.66
N LEU A 229 -20.78 9.41 12.67
CA LEU A 229 -20.09 10.58 12.13
C LEU A 229 -21.06 11.51 11.38
N GLU A 230 -21.97 10.95 10.60
CA GLU A 230 -23.01 11.73 9.90
C GLU A 230 -23.87 12.56 10.85
N LYS A 231 -24.20 12.03 12.05
CA LYS A 231 -24.91 12.79 13.09
C LYS A 231 -24.10 13.97 13.67
N MET A 232 -22.79 13.98 13.45
CA MET A 232 -21.88 15.06 13.83
C MET A 232 -21.62 16.05 12.67
N GLY A 233 -22.35 15.91 11.53
CA GLY A 233 -22.13 16.71 10.33
C GLY A 233 -20.97 16.25 9.45
N ILE A 234 -20.35 15.11 9.75
CA ILE A 234 -19.21 14.56 9.03
C ILE A 234 -19.67 13.48 8.07
N ARG A 235 -19.49 13.69 6.76
CA ARG A 235 -19.77 12.63 5.77
C ARG A 235 -18.76 11.50 5.92
N CYS A 236 -19.25 10.26 5.97
CA CYS A 236 -18.37 9.11 6.18
C CYS A 236 -18.71 7.94 5.25
N GLN A 237 -17.67 7.33 4.67
CA GLN A 237 -17.80 6.14 3.85
C GLN A 237 -16.82 5.05 4.27
N MET A 238 -17.24 3.79 4.14
CA MET A 238 -16.35 2.63 4.27
C MET A 238 -15.97 2.14 2.87
N PHE A 239 -14.66 2.09 2.58
CA PHE A 239 -14.19 1.43 1.38
C PHE A 239 -14.31 -0.09 1.52
N SER A 240 -14.89 -0.74 0.52
CA SER A 240 -15.00 -2.21 0.41
C SER A 240 -15.33 -2.91 1.74
N PRO A 241 -16.51 -2.65 2.34
CA PRO A 241 -16.93 -3.32 3.57
C PRO A 241 -17.01 -4.83 3.37
N ILE A 242 -16.67 -5.60 4.40
CA ILE A 242 -16.73 -7.06 4.33
C ILE A 242 -18.18 -7.51 4.13
N LYS A 243 -18.40 -8.23 3.04
CA LYS A 243 -19.61 -9.02 2.83
C LYS A 243 -19.29 -10.49 3.14
N PRO A 244 -20.22 -11.27 3.75
CA PRO A 244 -20.00 -12.69 4.06
C PRO A 244 -20.05 -13.57 2.80
N VAL A 245 -19.39 -13.15 1.72
CA VAL A 245 -19.28 -13.85 0.45
C VAL A 245 -17.80 -14.11 0.17
N LEU A 246 -17.46 -15.32 -0.18
CA LEU A 246 -16.12 -15.67 -0.65
C LEU A 246 -15.83 -14.93 -1.94
N SER A 247 -14.94 -13.95 -1.89
CA SER A 247 -14.56 -13.15 -3.06
C SER A 247 -13.13 -12.65 -2.92
N THR A 248 -12.38 -12.75 -3.99
CA THR A 248 -11.02 -12.15 -4.10
C THR A 248 -11.03 -10.63 -4.08
N HIS A 249 -12.16 -10.01 -4.38
CA HIS A 249 -12.40 -8.58 -4.19
C HIS A 249 -12.00 -8.07 -2.79
N GLN A 250 -12.05 -8.95 -1.78
CA GLN A 250 -11.62 -8.62 -0.41
C GLN A 250 -10.09 -8.46 -0.27
N ASN A 251 -9.28 -8.79 -1.28
CA ASN A 251 -7.84 -8.56 -1.27
C ASN A 251 -7.48 -7.13 -1.68
N TYR A 252 -8.32 -6.48 -2.49
CA TYR A 252 -8.10 -5.09 -2.89
C TYR A 252 -8.50 -4.17 -1.75
N ARG A 253 -7.50 -3.58 -1.09
CA ARG A 253 -7.67 -2.70 0.07
C ARG A 253 -7.20 -1.31 -0.23
N ASP A 254 -7.85 -0.33 0.39
CA ASP A 254 -7.40 1.05 0.36
C ASP A 254 -6.36 1.25 1.47
N HIS A 255 -5.07 1.16 1.09
CA HIS A 255 -3.95 1.29 2.02
C HIS A 255 -3.40 2.71 2.07
N ARG A 256 -4.01 3.66 1.37
CA ARG A 256 -3.61 5.07 1.37
C ARG A 256 -3.84 5.73 2.72
N LYS A 257 -3.07 6.76 3.02
CA LYS A 257 -3.21 7.65 4.16
C LYS A 257 -3.09 9.06 3.61
N ILE A 258 -4.23 9.70 3.43
CA ILE A 258 -4.31 11.04 2.83
C ILE A 258 -5.15 11.93 3.73
N THR A 259 -4.65 13.11 4.06
CA THR A 259 -5.46 14.22 4.56
C THR A 259 -5.28 15.40 3.61
N VAL A 260 -6.37 15.97 3.12
CA VAL A 260 -6.37 17.20 2.34
C VAL A 260 -7.15 18.27 3.10
N ILE A 261 -6.59 19.46 3.18
CA ILE A 261 -7.20 20.62 3.86
C ILE A 261 -7.23 21.78 2.87
N ASP A 262 -8.41 22.29 2.59
CA ASP A 262 -8.69 23.49 1.77
C ASP A 262 -8.00 23.48 0.38
N GLY A 263 -7.62 22.32 -0.15
CA GLY A 263 -6.95 22.13 -1.43
C GLY A 263 -5.52 22.65 -1.52
N HIS A 264 -4.97 23.23 -0.45
CA HIS A 264 -3.62 23.79 -0.42
C HIS A 264 -2.65 23.08 0.54
N THR A 265 -3.12 22.17 1.40
CA THR A 265 -2.30 21.40 2.33
C THR A 265 -2.70 19.93 2.24
N ALA A 266 -1.73 19.03 2.06
CA ALA A 266 -1.97 17.60 2.12
C ALA A 266 -0.91 16.88 2.96
N PHE A 267 -1.31 15.77 3.60
CA PHE A 267 -0.44 14.87 4.33
C PHE A 267 -0.56 13.47 3.73
N THR A 268 0.56 12.77 3.62
CA THR A 268 0.63 11.34 3.32
C THR A 268 1.81 10.68 4.01
N GLY A 269 1.89 9.34 3.98
CA GLY A 269 2.98 8.58 4.58
C GLY A 269 2.55 7.21 5.07
N GLY A 270 3.27 6.66 6.04
CA GLY A 270 2.97 5.36 6.66
C GLY A 270 1.98 5.44 7.83
N VAL A 271 1.80 6.63 8.42
CA VAL A 271 1.08 6.86 9.68
C VAL A 271 -0.42 6.68 9.53
N ASN A 272 -1.02 5.74 10.27
CA ASN A 272 -2.48 5.61 10.41
C ASN A 272 -2.99 6.37 11.65
N LEU A 273 -4.31 6.41 11.85
CA LEU A 273 -4.93 7.14 12.95
C LEU A 273 -5.18 6.20 14.15
N ALA A 274 -4.10 5.85 14.86
CA ALA A 274 -4.15 5.01 16.05
C ALA A 274 -2.97 5.35 16.98
N ASP A 275 -3.14 5.11 18.26
CA ASP A 275 -2.22 5.54 19.33
C ASP A 275 -0.83 4.91 19.27
N GLU A 276 -0.69 3.72 18.66
CA GLU A 276 0.61 3.11 18.44
C GLU A 276 1.49 3.90 17.47
N TYR A 277 0.92 4.58 16.46
CA TYR A 277 1.67 5.38 15.48
C TYR A 277 2.26 6.67 16.05
N ILE A 278 1.79 7.09 17.24
CA ILE A 278 2.31 8.25 17.98
C ILE A 278 2.91 7.84 19.34
N ASN A 279 3.31 6.58 19.49
CA ASN A 279 3.95 6.00 20.66
C ASN A 279 3.23 6.22 22.01
N ARG A 280 1.91 6.50 21.97
CA ARG A 280 1.08 6.57 23.17
C ARG A 280 0.58 5.19 23.64
N LYS A 281 0.71 4.19 22.79
CA LYS A 281 0.40 2.79 23.08
C LYS A 281 1.57 1.95 22.58
N GLU A 282 2.34 1.41 23.50
CA GLU A 282 3.41 0.47 23.14
C GLU A 282 2.83 -0.85 22.63
N ARG A 283 3.30 -1.29 21.46
CA ARG A 283 2.83 -2.53 20.84
C ARG A 283 3.98 -3.45 20.40
N PHE A 284 5.02 -2.90 19.80
CA PHE A 284 6.19 -3.63 19.29
C PHE A 284 7.47 -2.82 19.57
N GLY A 285 7.67 -2.36 20.82
CA GLY A 285 8.67 -1.38 21.18
C GLY A 285 8.35 -0.01 20.60
N HIS A 286 9.37 0.81 20.37
CA HIS A 286 9.22 2.12 19.75
C HIS A 286 8.71 1.96 18.30
N TRP A 287 7.61 2.63 17.98
CA TRP A 287 7.02 2.64 16.64
C TRP A 287 7.58 3.83 15.85
N LYS A 288 8.41 3.53 14.84
CA LYS A 288 8.95 4.54 13.92
C LYS A 288 8.18 4.51 12.62
N ASP A 289 7.46 5.60 12.36
CA ASP A 289 6.80 5.82 11.07
C ASP A 289 7.03 7.24 10.58
N THR A 290 6.92 7.45 9.27
CA THR A 290 7.22 8.72 8.63
C THR A 290 6.03 9.24 7.86
N ALA A 291 5.98 10.57 7.71
CA ALA A 291 4.99 11.23 6.87
C ALA A 291 5.61 12.44 6.16
N ILE A 292 4.91 12.93 5.15
CA ILE A 292 5.23 14.16 4.45
C ILE A 292 3.99 15.05 4.37
N MET A 293 4.15 16.34 4.61
CA MET A 293 3.17 17.37 4.32
C MET A 293 3.61 18.12 3.07
N VAL A 294 2.71 18.35 2.15
CA VAL A 294 2.92 19.23 1.00
C VAL A 294 1.95 20.41 1.06
N LYS A 295 2.45 21.58 0.69
CA LYS A 295 1.64 22.81 0.55
C LYS A 295 1.88 23.41 -0.82
N GLY A 296 0.80 23.76 -1.52
CA GLY A 296 0.87 24.37 -2.85
C GLY A 296 0.23 23.50 -3.93
N ASP A 297 0.71 23.64 -5.16
CA ASP A 297 0.04 23.14 -6.38
C ASP A 297 -0.08 21.61 -6.42
N ALA A 298 0.89 20.87 -5.84
CA ALA A 298 0.87 19.40 -5.83
C ALA A 298 -0.29 18.82 -4.99
N VAL A 299 -0.92 19.60 -4.10
CA VAL A 299 -2.08 19.17 -3.32
C VAL A 299 -3.27 18.82 -4.22
N LYS A 300 -3.33 19.40 -5.42
CA LYS A 300 -4.32 19.05 -6.46
C LYS A 300 -4.38 17.55 -6.73
N SER A 301 -3.23 16.89 -6.86
CA SER A 301 -3.18 15.43 -7.09
C SER A 301 -3.78 14.65 -5.91
N PHE A 302 -3.47 14.99 -4.67
CA PHE A 302 -4.06 14.34 -3.49
C PHE A 302 -5.56 14.59 -3.37
N THR A 303 -6.01 15.80 -3.72
CA THR A 303 -7.44 16.13 -3.75
C THR A 303 -8.18 15.24 -4.74
N MET A 304 -7.64 15.08 -5.95
CA MET A 304 -8.24 14.21 -6.97
C MET A 304 -8.17 12.74 -6.58
N MET A 305 -7.06 12.25 -5.99
CA MET A 305 -6.95 10.89 -5.47
C MET A 305 -8.05 10.56 -4.47
N PHE A 306 -8.28 11.44 -3.50
CA PHE A 306 -9.35 11.27 -2.52
C PHE A 306 -10.73 11.22 -3.21
N LEU A 307 -11.02 12.17 -4.10
CA LEU A 307 -12.32 12.26 -4.77
C LEU A 307 -12.59 11.05 -5.68
N GLN A 308 -11.57 10.54 -6.38
CA GLN A 308 -11.66 9.32 -7.17
C GLN A 308 -12.14 8.13 -6.33
N MET A 309 -11.54 7.93 -5.16
CA MET A 309 -11.90 6.81 -4.30
C MET A 309 -13.20 7.05 -3.56
N TRP A 310 -13.49 8.28 -3.18
CA TRP A 310 -14.77 8.65 -2.59
C TRP A 310 -15.94 8.31 -3.52
N ASP A 311 -15.84 8.66 -4.79
CA ASP A 311 -16.86 8.34 -5.79
C ASP A 311 -16.92 6.84 -6.08
N ALA A 312 -15.79 6.17 -6.21
CA ALA A 312 -15.73 4.73 -6.45
C ALA A 312 -16.33 3.91 -5.29
N ALA A 313 -16.19 4.37 -4.05
CA ALA A 313 -16.79 3.76 -2.86
C ALA A 313 -18.31 4.00 -2.77
N SER A 314 -18.81 5.10 -3.31
CA SER A 314 -20.22 5.46 -3.25
C SER A 314 -21.06 4.59 -4.18
N SER A 315 -22.14 3.99 -3.64
CA SER A 315 -23.16 3.31 -4.44
C SER A 315 -24.26 4.27 -4.94
N LYS A 316 -24.27 5.51 -4.46
CA LYS A 316 -25.39 6.46 -4.62
C LYS A 316 -25.05 7.73 -5.40
N SER A 317 -23.79 7.98 -5.75
CA SER A 317 -23.41 9.21 -6.45
C SER A 317 -23.92 9.19 -7.90
N LYS A 318 -25.10 9.74 -8.10
CA LYS A 318 -25.65 10.10 -9.43
C LYS A 318 -25.51 11.58 -9.75
N ASN A 319 -25.07 12.40 -8.79
CA ASN A 319 -24.88 13.82 -9.01
C ASN A 319 -23.47 14.07 -9.51
N GLU A 320 -23.35 14.80 -10.60
CA GLU A 320 -22.08 15.34 -11.06
C GLU A 320 -21.57 16.32 -10.01
N GLU A 321 -20.45 15.97 -9.39
CA GLU A 321 -19.78 16.85 -8.43
C GLU A 321 -18.80 17.76 -9.20
N ASP A 322 -18.86 19.06 -8.95
CA ASP A 322 -17.85 20.00 -9.45
C ASP A 322 -16.57 19.85 -8.64
N TYR A 323 -15.60 19.13 -9.18
CA TYR A 323 -14.28 18.93 -8.55
C TYR A 323 -13.45 20.23 -8.56
N GLY A 324 -13.72 21.17 -9.48
CA GLY A 324 -13.02 22.46 -9.58
C GLY A 324 -13.10 23.29 -8.30
N ARG A 325 -14.19 23.18 -7.57
CA ARG A 325 -14.40 23.92 -6.31
C ARG A 325 -13.42 23.55 -5.19
N TYR A 326 -12.72 22.42 -5.32
CA TYR A 326 -11.75 21.93 -4.33
C TYR A 326 -10.31 22.27 -4.71
N LEU A 327 -10.10 22.98 -5.80
CA LEU A 327 -8.78 23.40 -6.25
C LEU A 327 -8.48 24.81 -5.73
N VAL A 328 -7.22 25.03 -5.39
CA VAL A 328 -6.74 26.38 -5.09
C VAL A 328 -6.75 27.26 -6.35
N PRO A 329 -6.90 28.58 -6.19
CA PRO A 329 -6.70 29.53 -7.29
C PRO A 329 -5.31 29.35 -7.92
N VAL A 330 -5.22 29.65 -9.23
CA VAL A 330 -3.95 29.52 -10.00
C VAL A 330 -2.82 30.40 -9.46
N ASP A 331 -3.19 31.48 -8.77
CA ASP A 331 -2.26 32.46 -8.16
C ASP A 331 -2.00 32.20 -6.67
N TYR A 332 -2.28 30.97 -6.17
CA TYR A 332 -2.01 30.61 -4.78
C TYR A 332 -0.53 30.83 -4.43
N LYS A 333 -0.31 31.59 -3.39
CA LYS A 333 1.03 31.85 -2.85
C LYS A 333 1.27 31.01 -1.61
N LEU A 334 2.46 30.41 -1.56
CA LEU A 334 2.88 29.69 -0.36
C LEU A 334 2.89 30.61 0.86
N PRO A 335 2.45 30.14 2.03
CA PRO A 335 2.53 30.89 3.27
C PRO A 335 3.98 31.27 3.61
N GLU A 336 4.15 32.35 4.39
CA GLU A 336 5.46 32.73 4.91
C GLU A 336 6.16 31.57 5.64
N GLY A 337 7.45 31.40 5.40
CA GLY A 337 8.24 30.30 5.95
C GLY A 337 8.20 28.99 5.16
N TYR A 338 7.44 28.93 4.06
CA TYR A 338 7.43 27.80 3.14
C TYR A 338 8.04 28.19 1.80
N THR A 339 8.99 27.39 1.31
CA THR A 339 9.62 27.57 -0.01
C THR A 339 9.26 26.42 -0.92
N GLY A 340 8.79 26.75 -2.12
CA GLY A 340 8.61 25.76 -3.19
C GLY A 340 9.91 25.65 -3.98
N ASP A 341 10.69 24.64 -3.69
CA ASP A 341 11.94 24.34 -4.38
C ASP A 341 11.89 22.95 -4.99
N GLY A 342 12.65 22.75 -6.07
CA GLY A 342 12.67 21.48 -6.80
C GLY A 342 11.32 21.09 -7.37
N PHE A 343 11.07 19.79 -7.45
CA PHE A 343 9.89 19.22 -8.09
C PHE A 343 9.22 18.21 -7.17
N VAL A 344 7.90 18.29 -7.10
CA VAL A 344 7.07 17.41 -6.27
C VAL A 344 6.04 16.71 -7.15
N MET A 345 5.95 15.40 -7.04
CA MET A 345 5.02 14.59 -7.82
C MET A 345 4.31 13.59 -6.92
N PRO A 346 3.12 13.91 -6.43
CA PRO A 346 2.25 12.93 -5.80
C PRO A 346 1.75 11.93 -6.85
N TYR A 347 1.69 10.65 -6.48
CA TYR A 347 1.21 9.59 -7.34
C TYR A 347 0.38 8.58 -6.55
N ALA A 348 -0.53 7.91 -7.23
CA ALA A 348 -1.27 6.78 -6.70
C ALA A 348 -0.96 5.52 -7.51
N ASP A 349 -1.15 4.38 -6.87
CA ASP A 349 -1.10 3.08 -7.49
C ASP A 349 -2.45 2.38 -7.35
N SER A 350 -2.85 1.62 -8.36
CA SER A 350 -4.13 0.92 -8.41
C SER A 350 -3.93 -0.55 -8.78
N PRO A 351 -4.48 -1.49 -8.01
CA PRO A 351 -4.38 -2.92 -8.36
C PRO A 351 -5.31 -3.34 -9.51
N LEU A 352 -6.01 -2.40 -10.15
CA LEU A 352 -7.11 -2.69 -11.09
C LEU A 352 -6.82 -2.31 -12.55
N ASP A 353 -5.68 -1.69 -12.83
CA ASP A 353 -5.28 -1.22 -14.16
C ASP A 353 -4.13 -2.00 -14.79
N HIS A 354 -3.57 -2.97 -14.05
CA HIS A 354 -2.42 -3.81 -14.46
C HIS A 354 -1.09 -3.07 -14.57
N GLU A 355 -0.99 -1.87 -14.02
CA GLU A 355 0.24 -1.10 -13.87
C GLU A 355 0.67 -1.09 -12.40
N GLN A 356 1.97 -1.19 -12.15
CA GLN A 356 2.54 -1.16 -10.80
C GLN A 356 3.36 0.13 -10.66
N VAL A 357 2.64 1.26 -10.59
CA VAL A 357 3.27 2.60 -10.59
C VAL A 357 4.26 2.76 -9.45
N GLY A 358 3.91 2.29 -8.25
CA GLY A 358 4.77 2.36 -7.09
C GLY A 358 6.06 1.58 -7.24
N GLU A 359 5.98 0.37 -7.80
CA GLU A 359 7.14 -0.46 -8.12
C GLU A 359 8.04 0.21 -9.16
N GLN A 360 7.45 0.77 -10.23
CA GLN A 360 8.22 1.44 -11.29
C GLN A 360 8.96 2.68 -10.77
N VAL A 361 8.37 3.45 -9.85
CA VAL A 361 9.07 4.58 -9.19
C VAL A 361 10.29 4.07 -8.42
N TYR A 362 10.18 2.99 -7.66
CA TYR A 362 11.29 2.42 -6.90
C TYR A 362 12.37 1.82 -7.81
N LEU A 363 11.96 1.12 -8.88
CA LEU A 363 12.88 0.58 -9.89
C LEU A 363 13.61 1.70 -10.64
N ASP A 364 12.94 2.80 -10.96
CA ASP A 364 13.55 3.95 -11.61
C ASP A 364 14.64 4.59 -10.72
N ILE A 365 14.35 4.76 -9.41
CA ILE A 365 15.36 5.25 -8.44
C ILE A 365 16.57 4.30 -8.42
N LEU A 366 16.37 2.98 -8.27
CA LEU A 366 17.43 1.99 -8.24
C LEU A 366 18.26 1.92 -9.54
N ASN A 367 17.62 2.10 -10.69
CA ASN A 367 18.30 2.06 -11.99
C ASN A 367 19.08 3.34 -12.29
N GLN A 368 18.67 4.47 -11.76
CA GLN A 368 19.30 5.77 -11.98
C GLN A 368 20.34 6.16 -10.93
N VAL A 369 20.40 5.44 -9.79
CA VAL A 369 21.30 5.75 -8.67
C VAL A 369 22.77 5.82 -9.11
N LYS A 370 23.49 6.82 -8.57
CA LYS A 370 24.90 7.09 -8.87
C LYS A 370 25.84 6.71 -7.73
N SER A 371 25.45 6.99 -6.49
CA SER A 371 26.29 6.84 -5.30
C SER A 371 25.65 5.99 -4.23
N TYR A 372 24.42 6.29 -3.84
CA TYR A 372 23.72 5.55 -2.81
C TYR A 372 22.21 5.52 -2.99
N VAL A 373 21.58 4.47 -2.47
CA VAL A 373 20.14 4.39 -2.22
C VAL A 373 19.89 3.80 -0.85
N HIS A 374 19.15 4.55 -0.03
CA HIS A 374 18.81 4.18 1.33
C HIS A 374 17.29 3.95 1.44
N ILE A 375 16.91 2.84 2.07
CA ILE A 375 15.54 2.34 2.08
C ILE A 375 15.12 2.04 3.52
N ILE A 376 13.93 2.48 3.94
CA ILE A 376 13.27 1.96 5.14
C ILE A 376 11.95 1.33 4.71
N THR A 377 11.71 0.10 5.15
CA THR A 377 10.46 -0.62 4.86
C THR A 377 10.13 -1.60 5.99
N PRO A 378 8.85 -1.79 6.35
CA PRO A 378 8.46 -2.76 7.38
C PRO A 378 8.51 -4.20 6.88
N TYR A 379 8.42 -4.41 5.57
CA TYR A 379 8.39 -5.72 4.94
C TYR A 379 9.35 -5.77 3.76
N LEU A 380 9.98 -6.93 3.56
CA LEU A 380 10.91 -7.17 2.47
C LEU A 380 10.52 -8.51 1.80
N ILE A 381 9.49 -8.46 0.97
CA ILE A 381 8.93 -9.63 0.29
C ILE A 381 8.91 -9.32 -1.20
N LEU A 382 10.07 -9.50 -1.81
CA LEU A 382 10.39 -9.00 -3.13
C LEU A 382 9.98 -9.98 -4.25
N ASP A 383 9.55 -9.43 -5.36
CA ASP A 383 9.60 -10.12 -6.64
C ASP A 383 11.04 -10.18 -7.19
N ASP A 384 11.23 -10.87 -8.29
CA ASP A 384 12.56 -11.02 -8.89
C ASP A 384 13.06 -9.71 -9.53
N GLY A 385 12.16 -8.83 -10.01
CA GLY A 385 12.51 -7.55 -10.60
C GLY A 385 13.18 -6.62 -9.59
N MET A 386 12.50 -6.37 -8.48
CA MET A 386 12.98 -5.51 -7.39
C MET A 386 14.26 -6.08 -6.74
N LYS A 387 14.28 -7.40 -6.46
CA LYS A 387 15.45 -8.08 -5.90
C LYS A 387 16.68 -7.93 -6.80
N ASN A 388 16.50 -8.15 -8.11
CA ASN A 388 17.60 -8.06 -9.07
C ASN A 388 18.09 -6.62 -9.25
N ALA A 389 17.18 -5.61 -9.22
CA ALA A 389 17.55 -4.21 -9.29
C ALA A 389 18.43 -3.79 -8.09
N MET A 390 18.06 -4.18 -6.86
CA MET A 390 18.86 -3.91 -5.66
C MET A 390 20.23 -4.60 -5.72
N ALA A 391 20.25 -5.89 -6.09
CA ALA A 391 21.49 -6.64 -6.23
C ALA A 391 22.39 -6.07 -7.33
N TYR A 392 21.83 -5.65 -8.45
CA TYR A 392 22.58 -5.03 -9.55
C TYR A 392 23.15 -3.67 -9.13
N ALA A 393 22.36 -2.82 -8.44
CA ALA A 393 22.86 -1.56 -7.91
C ALA A 393 24.07 -1.78 -6.98
N ALA A 394 23.97 -2.69 -6.00
CA ALA A 394 25.05 -3.00 -5.09
C ALA A 394 26.31 -3.54 -5.82
N LYS A 395 26.14 -4.45 -6.79
CA LYS A 395 27.25 -4.99 -7.60
C LYS A 395 27.92 -3.95 -8.48
N ARG A 396 27.25 -2.84 -8.83
CA ARG A 396 27.87 -1.68 -9.51
C ARG A 396 28.69 -0.79 -8.58
N GLY A 397 28.76 -1.11 -7.28
CA GLY A 397 29.47 -0.32 -6.27
C GLY A 397 28.61 0.75 -5.60
N ILE A 398 27.29 0.74 -5.80
CA ILE A 398 26.35 1.64 -5.13
C ILE A 398 26.16 1.23 -3.67
N ASP A 399 26.14 2.19 -2.75
CA ASP A 399 25.83 1.94 -1.34
C ASP A 399 24.31 1.74 -1.16
N VAL A 400 23.88 0.47 -1.19
CA VAL A 400 22.49 0.09 -0.99
C VAL A 400 22.31 -0.33 0.47
N LYS A 401 21.55 0.45 1.25
CA LYS A 401 21.23 0.15 2.66
C LYS A 401 19.72 -0.02 2.84
N ILE A 402 19.32 -1.04 3.61
CA ILE A 402 17.91 -1.30 3.94
C ILE A 402 17.78 -1.38 5.46
N ILE A 403 16.88 -0.59 6.04
CA ILE A 403 16.48 -0.68 7.45
C ILE A 403 15.15 -1.44 7.55
N MET A 404 15.15 -2.50 8.33
CA MET A 404 14.03 -3.38 8.65
C MET A 404 13.67 -3.27 10.14
N PRO A 405 12.46 -3.67 10.56
CA PRO A 405 12.13 -3.75 11.98
C PRO A 405 12.87 -4.91 12.66
N HIS A 406 13.36 -4.68 13.90
CA HIS A 406 13.91 -5.74 14.74
C HIS A 406 12.80 -6.54 15.46
N ILE A 407 11.77 -5.84 15.93
CA ILE A 407 10.60 -6.45 16.57
C ILE A 407 9.44 -6.44 15.56
N PRO A 408 9.09 -7.59 14.95
CA PRO A 408 8.09 -7.64 13.88
C PRO A 408 6.66 -7.61 14.42
N ASP A 409 5.74 -6.97 13.69
CA ASP A 409 4.29 -7.04 13.93
C ASP A 409 3.69 -8.39 13.51
N LYS A 410 4.26 -9.01 12.45
CA LYS A 410 3.82 -10.29 11.87
C LYS A 410 5.01 -11.24 11.73
N LYS A 411 5.05 -12.25 12.59
CA LYS A 411 6.15 -13.23 12.60
C LYS A 411 6.36 -13.93 11.26
N TYR A 412 5.29 -14.26 10.53
CA TYR A 412 5.39 -14.92 9.23
C TYR A 412 6.04 -14.03 8.16
N ALA A 413 5.70 -12.74 8.13
CA ALA A 413 6.29 -11.78 7.19
C ALA A 413 7.78 -11.58 7.48
N TYR A 414 8.17 -11.56 8.75
CA TYR A 414 9.56 -11.46 9.16
C TYR A 414 10.37 -12.71 8.80
N LEU A 415 9.82 -13.91 9.03
CA LEU A 415 10.45 -15.16 8.60
C LEU A 415 10.65 -15.20 7.09
N LEU A 416 9.67 -14.70 6.35
CA LEU A 416 9.73 -14.63 4.89
C LEU A 416 10.79 -13.61 4.44
N ALA A 417 10.81 -12.40 5.00
CA ALA A 417 11.81 -11.37 4.71
C ALA A 417 13.24 -11.88 4.91
N ARG A 418 13.50 -12.61 6.00
CA ARG A 418 14.82 -13.20 6.31
C ARG A 418 15.29 -14.21 5.26
N THR A 419 14.41 -14.76 4.42
CA THR A 419 14.83 -15.65 3.33
C THR A 419 15.50 -14.91 2.17
N TYR A 420 15.31 -13.60 2.05
CA TYR A 420 15.96 -12.75 1.05
C TYR A 420 17.31 -12.20 1.52
N TYR A 421 17.54 -12.09 2.82
CA TYR A 421 18.74 -11.49 3.40
C TYR A 421 20.04 -12.11 2.87
N PRO A 422 20.24 -13.44 2.87
CA PRO A 422 21.51 -14.02 2.43
C PRO A 422 21.87 -13.68 0.98
N GLU A 423 20.88 -13.69 0.09
CA GLU A 423 21.05 -13.40 -1.34
C GLU A 423 21.39 -11.93 -1.58
N LEU A 424 20.69 -11.01 -0.89
CA LEU A 424 20.94 -9.58 -0.99
C LEU A 424 22.28 -9.18 -0.39
N ILE A 425 22.62 -9.69 0.81
CA ILE A 425 23.90 -9.41 1.48
C ILE A 425 25.07 -9.95 0.65
N ALA A 426 24.96 -11.17 0.09
CA ALA A 426 25.97 -11.73 -0.79
C ALA A 426 26.17 -10.89 -2.08
N SER A 427 25.15 -10.12 -2.48
CA SER A 427 25.23 -9.20 -3.62
C SER A 427 25.81 -7.82 -3.26
N GLY A 428 26.11 -7.57 -1.97
CA GLY A 428 26.65 -6.28 -1.49
C GLY A 428 25.63 -5.34 -0.87
N VAL A 429 24.33 -5.70 -0.81
CA VAL A 429 23.31 -4.93 -0.11
C VAL A 429 23.54 -5.01 1.39
N LYS A 430 23.48 -3.89 2.10
CA LYS A 430 23.65 -3.82 3.55
C LYS A 430 22.27 -3.78 4.22
N ILE A 431 21.99 -4.72 5.11
CA ILE A 431 20.72 -4.84 5.82
C ILE A 431 20.95 -4.54 7.30
N TYR A 432 20.04 -3.75 7.87
CA TYR A 432 20.06 -3.33 9.26
C TYR A 432 18.69 -3.56 9.89
N GLU A 433 18.66 -3.92 11.17
CA GLU A 433 17.42 -4.06 11.93
C GLU A 433 17.33 -2.96 12.99
N TYR A 434 16.22 -2.21 13.01
CA TYR A 434 15.96 -1.12 13.95
C TYR A 434 15.72 -1.67 15.36
N GLU A 435 16.74 -1.61 16.22
CA GLU A 435 16.78 -2.24 17.53
C GLU A 435 15.67 -1.77 18.49
N PRO A 436 15.30 -0.45 18.55
CA PRO A 436 14.31 0.02 19.53
C PRO A 436 12.89 -0.55 19.33
N GLY A 437 12.60 -1.14 18.17
CA GLY A 437 11.25 -1.67 17.96
C GLY A 437 10.87 -1.94 16.51
N PHE A 438 9.69 -1.42 16.13
CA PHE A 438 9.11 -1.62 14.82
C PHE A 438 9.23 -0.36 13.96
N THR A 439 9.93 -0.46 12.83
CA THR A 439 9.87 0.59 11.81
C THR A 439 8.77 0.28 10.80
N HIS A 440 7.89 1.26 10.60
CA HIS A 440 6.78 1.18 9.63
C HIS A 440 6.90 2.24 8.52
N ALA A 441 8.01 2.97 8.46
CA ALA A 441 8.30 3.93 7.40
C ALA A 441 8.44 3.25 6.04
N LYS A 442 8.07 3.95 4.96
CA LYS A 442 8.24 3.54 3.57
C LYS A 442 8.89 4.70 2.85
N ILE A 443 10.20 4.64 2.79
CA ILE A 443 11.02 5.66 2.14
C ILE A 443 12.07 5.05 1.24
N PHE A 444 12.35 5.74 0.14
CA PHE A 444 13.53 5.61 -0.67
C PHE A 444 14.18 6.99 -0.76
N VAL A 445 15.48 7.09 -0.56
CA VAL A 445 16.24 8.32 -0.76
C VAL A 445 17.54 7.99 -1.49
N SER A 446 17.95 8.84 -2.42
CA SER A 446 19.08 8.56 -3.32
C SER A 446 19.80 9.83 -3.71
N ASP A 447 21.13 9.79 -3.63
CA ASP A 447 22.07 10.74 -4.23
C ASP A 447 21.85 12.21 -3.84
N ASP A 448 21.23 12.53 -2.70
CA ASP A 448 20.78 13.86 -2.25
C ASP A 448 19.86 14.57 -3.27
N GLU A 449 19.39 13.86 -4.30
CA GLU A 449 18.58 14.43 -5.36
C GLU A 449 17.13 13.95 -5.34
N LYS A 450 16.86 12.72 -4.85
CA LYS A 450 15.57 12.05 -5.00
C LYS A 450 15.09 11.45 -3.69
N ALA A 451 13.81 11.56 -3.42
CA ALA A 451 13.16 10.75 -2.39
C ALA A 451 11.76 10.32 -2.81
N ALA A 452 11.32 9.18 -2.32
CA ALA A 452 9.93 8.74 -2.36
C ALA A 452 9.45 8.45 -0.94
N VAL A 453 8.36 9.08 -0.53
CA VAL A 453 7.73 8.92 0.79
C VAL A 453 6.26 8.64 0.60
N GLY A 454 5.74 7.56 1.20
CA GLY A 454 4.34 7.20 0.98
C GLY A 454 3.84 6.02 1.82
N SER A 455 2.84 5.34 1.29
CA SER A 455 2.21 4.19 1.94
C SER A 455 2.73 2.84 1.42
N ILE A 456 3.54 2.81 0.34
CA ILE A 456 3.91 1.62 -0.44
C ILE A 456 5.02 0.82 0.24
N ASN A 457 4.70 -0.37 0.75
CA ASN A 457 5.69 -1.31 1.28
C ASN A 457 6.39 -2.09 0.16
N LEU A 458 7.54 -2.69 0.47
CA LEU A 458 8.21 -3.68 -0.38
C LEU A 458 7.64 -5.09 -0.13
N ASP A 459 6.35 -5.27 -0.44
CA ASP A 459 5.68 -6.58 -0.41
C ASP A 459 4.63 -6.70 -1.52
N PHE A 460 4.27 -7.93 -1.89
CA PHE A 460 3.31 -8.20 -2.97
C PHE A 460 1.94 -7.56 -2.76
N ARG A 461 1.50 -7.35 -1.50
CA ARG A 461 0.21 -6.70 -1.25
C ARG A 461 0.23 -5.24 -1.64
N SER A 462 1.27 -4.52 -1.21
CA SER A 462 1.40 -3.10 -1.56
C SER A 462 1.65 -2.91 -3.05
N LEU A 463 2.53 -3.71 -3.66
CA LEU A 463 2.92 -3.53 -5.06
C LEU A 463 1.86 -4.00 -6.08
N TYR A 464 0.94 -4.92 -5.69
CA TYR A 464 0.04 -5.57 -6.67
C TYR A 464 -1.43 -5.63 -6.27
N LEU A 465 -1.79 -5.44 -4.99
CA LEU A 465 -3.13 -5.74 -4.49
C LEU A 465 -3.81 -4.57 -3.77
N HIS A 466 -3.07 -3.55 -3.37
CA HIS A 466 -3.61 -2.41 -2.64
C HIS A 466 -3.67 -1.14 -3.51
N PHE A 467 -4.64 -0.29 -3.20
CA PHE A 467 -4.55 1.11 -3.58
C PHE A 467 -3.55 1.79 -2.67
N GLU A 468 -2.54 2.41 -3.25
CA GLU A 468 -1.43 3.04 -2.55
C GLU A 468 -1.23 4.47 -3.05
N CYS A 469 -0.42 5.25 -2.33
CA CYS A 469 0.02 6.55 -2.79
C CYS A 469 1.41 6.90 -2.24
N GLY A 470 2.07 7.80 -2.94
CA GLY A 470 3.36 8.34 -2.54
C GLY A 470 3.59 9.74 -3.07
N THR A 471 4.68 10.33 -2.60
CA THR A 471 5.21 11.60 -3.08
C THR A 471 6.63 11.36 -3.55
N TYR A 472 6.88 11.55 -4.84
CA TYR A 472 8.23 11.58 -5.38
C TYR A 472 8.74 13.02 -5.35
N LEU A 473 9.95 13.21 -4.84
CA LEU A 473 10.66 14.49 -4.72
C LEU A 473 11.90 14.46 -5.59
N TYR A 474 12.14 15.52 -6.33
CA TYR A 474 13.37 15.72 -7.06
C TYR A 474 13.95 17.10 -6.76
N ARG A 475 15.18 17.13 -6.21
CA ARG A 475 15.89 18.35 -5.77
C ARG A 475 15.07 19.28 -4.88
N ASN A 476 14.20 18.72 -4.06
CA ASN A 476 13.44 19.43 -3.04
C ASN A 476 14.19 19.36 -1.70
N CYS A 477 14.13 20.41 -0.88
CA CYS A 477 14.83 20.48 0.40
C CYS A 477 14.48 19.31 1.33
N ALA A 478 13.26 18.79 1.28
CA ALA A 478 12.85 17.64 2.08
C ALA A 478 13.64 16.35 1.78
N VAL A 479 14.33 16.25 0.63
CA VAL A 479 15.20 15.10 0.33
C VAL A 479 16.32 14.98 1.36
N ALA A 480 16.94 16.12 1.73
CA ALA A 480 17.98 16.16 2.76
C ALA A 480 17.43 15.78 4.15
N ASP A 481 16.17 16.14 4.46
CA ASP A 481 15.55 15.77 5.72
C ASP A 481 15.30 14.25 5.80
N VAL A 482 14.88 13.62 4.68
CA VAL A 482 14.70 12.17 4.57
C VAL A 482 16.03 11.45 4.80
N GLU A 483 17.11 11.88 4.13
CA GLU A 483 18.44 11.29 4.30
C GLU A 483 18.97 11.48 5.73
N ASN A 484 18.84 12.68 6.29
CA ASN A 484 19.23 12.95 7.67
C ASN A 484 18.49 12.05 8.68
N ASP A 485 17.21 11.78 8.46
CA ASP A 485 16.44 10.86 9.31
C ASP A 485 16.89 9.42 9.11
N PHE A 486 17.18 9.00 7.88
CA PHE A 486 17.74 7.68 7.61
C PHE A 486 19.04 7.46 8.39
N GLU A 487 20.01 8.36 8.27
CA GLU A 487 21.30 8.26 8.95
C GLU A 487 21.19 8.33 10.50
N LYS A 488 20.26 9.13 11.03
CA LYS A 488 19.95 9.13 12.48
C LYS A 488 19.32 7.80 12.93
N THR A 489 18.47 7.22 12.11
CA THR A 489 17.82 5.93 12.38
C THR A 489 18.84 4.80 12.31
N LEU A 490 19.73 4.82 11.31
CA LEU A 490 20.79 3.83 11.12
C LEU A 490 21.68 3.67 12.36
N LYS A 491 21.98 4.77 13.07
CA LYS A 491 22.75 4.74 14.33
C LYS A 491 22.07 3.96 15.46
N LYS A 492 20.79 3.66 15.34
CA LYS A 492 19.97 2.87 16.28
C LYS A 492 19.70 1.45 15.75
N CYS A 493 20.41 1.03 14.70
CA CYS A 493 20.19 -0.24 14.06
C CYS A 493 21.34 -1.22 14.29
N ILE A 494 21.02 -2.50 14.26
CA ILE A 494 21.98 -3.61 14.32
C ILE A 494 22.24 -4.06 12.88
N PRO A 495 23.50 -4.15 12.41
CA PRO A 495 23.81 -4.69 11.10
C PRO A 495 23.54 -6.21 11.08
N VAL A 496 22.99 -6.69 9.96
CA VAL A 496 22.78 -8.13 9.73
C VAL A 496 23.89 -8.66 8.81
N THR A 497 24.56 -9.74 9.23
CA THR A 497 25.64 -10.36 8.47
C THR A 497 25.24 -11.73 7.90
N LEU A 498 26.03 -12.27 6.96
CA LEU A 498 25.83 -13.65 6.49
C LEU A 498 26.01 -14.69 7.62
N SER A 499 26.88 -14.40 8.59
CA SER A 499 27.03 -15.24 9.78
C SER A 499 25.75 -15.31 10.60
N ASP A 500 25.07 -14.17 10.81
CA ASP A 500 23.79 -14.14 11.53
C ASP A 500 22.74 -14.94 10.79
N CYS A 501 22.69 -14.82 9.46
CA CYS A 501 21.77 -15.59 8.62
C CYS A 501 21.98 -17.11 8.72
N ALA A 502 23.23 -17.56 8.90
CA ALA A 502 23.57 -18.98 9.06
C ALA A 502 23.07 -19.54 10.41
N HIS A 503 22.95 -18.70 11.43
CA HIS A 503 22.50 -19.08 12.77
C HIS A 503 20.96 -19.00 12.94
N TYR A 504 20.21 -18.63 11.91
CA TYR A 504 18.75 -18.63 11.99
C TYR A 504 18.21 -20.04 12.23
N ASN A 505 17.15 -20.11 13.05
CA ASN A 505 16.48 -21.39 13.35
C ASN A 505 16.12 -22.13 12.05
N TRP A 506 16.60 -23.38 11.92
CA TRP A 506 16.40 -24.22 10.75
C TRP A 506 14.91 -24.38 10.37
N PHE A 507 14.03 -24.62 11.36
CA PHE A 507 12.58 -24.73 11.12
C PHE A 507 12.00 -23.41 10.60
N GLY A 508 12.39 -22.27 11.18
CA GLY A 508 11.96 -20.94 10.72
C GLY A 508 12.41 -20.66 9.29
N THR A 509 13.64 -21.02 8.95
CA THR A 509 14.19 -20.87 7.59
C THR A 509 13.44 -21.73 6.57
N LYS A 510 13.12 -22.98 6.90
CA LYS A 510 12.34 -23.87 6.02
C LYS A 510 10.90 -23.38 5.87
N ALA A 511 10.27 -22.95 6.97
CA ALA A 511 8.94 -22.34 6.94
C ALA A 511 8.92 -21.07 6.08
N GLY A 512 9.92 -20.19 6.22
CA GLY A 512 10.05 -18.99 5.39
C GLY A 512 10.20 -19.32 3.90
N LYS A 513 11.04 -20.31 3.53
CA LYS A 513 11.17 -20.78 2.14
C LYS A 513 9.88 -21.37 1.60
N PHE A 514 9.10 -22.08 2.41
CA PHE A 514 7.77 -22.55 2.01
C PHE A 514 6.80 -21.37 1.81
N LEU A 515 6.79 -20.42 2.75
CA LEU A 515 5.97 -19.19 2.63
C LEU A 515 6.30 -18.38 1.38
N ARG A 516 7.59 -18.40 0.92
CA ARG A 516 7.99 -17.72 -0.33
C ARG A 516 7.23 -18.23 -1.56
N LEU A 517 6.83 -19.51 -1.60
CA LEU A 517 6.04 -20.07 -2.70
C LEU A 517 4.63 -19.49 -2.78
N ILE A 518 4.05 -19.13 -1.65
CA ILE A 518 2.68 -18.62 -1.54
C ILE A 518 2.62 -17.11 -1.24
N ALA A 519 3.78 -16.47 -1.10
CA ALA A 519 3.88 -15.04 -0.78
C ALA A 519 3.02 -14.12 -1.68
N PRO A 520 2.92 -14.35 -3.00
CA PRO A 520 2.06 -13.54 -3.87
C PRO A 520 0.56 -13.65 -3.55
N LEU A 521 0.15 -14.70 -2.83
CA LEU A 521 -1.25 -14.94 -2.45
C LEU A 521 -1.57 -14.49 -1.00
N MET A 522 -0.56 -14.03 -0.25
CA MET A 522 -0.65 -13.71 1.20
C MET A 522 -1.12 -12.28 1.49
#